data_e09c853d9ab37ba6137a7966b96b6acb
#
_entry.id   e09c853d9ab37ba6137a7966b96b6acb
#
_cell.length_a   1.000
_cell.length_b   1.000
_cell.length_c   1.000
_cell.angle_alpha   90.00
_cell.angle_beta   90.00
_cell.angle_gamma   90.00
#
_symmetry.space_group_name_H-M   'P 1'
#
loop_
_entity.id
_entity.type
_entity.pdbx_description
1 polymer ?
#
loop_
_entity_poly.entity_id
_entity_poly.type
_entity_poly.pdbx_seq_one_letter_code
_entity_poly.pdbx_strand_id
1 'polypeptide(L)'
;MKQCIAAALLAGLVLAAVPALAHTPLFSCYDNGDGTVSCEGGFSDGSSAAGVAVHVLDGSGKAIVDSKLDEFSEITFDKPDGGYTVQFDAGEGHVIEVPGSEIFY
;
A
#
# COMPACT_ATOMS: atom_id res chain seq x y z
N MET A 1 19.56 -38.66 -27.78
CA MET A 1 20.23 -37.36 -27.91
C MET A 1 19.23 -36.23 -27.99
N LYS A 2 18.27 -36.31 -28.84
CA LYS A 2 17.33 -35.21 -29.06
C LYS A 2 16.41 -34.99 -27.89
N GLN A 3 16.14 -35.98 -27.08
CA GLN A 3 15.29 -35.90 -25.90
C GLN A 3 15.90 -35.07 -24.80
N CYS A 4 17.20 -34.99 -24.70
CA CYS A 4 17.87 -34.23 -23.66
C CYS A 4 17.65 -32.73 -23.81
N ILE A 5 17.44 -32.26 -25.01
CA ILE A 5 17.23 -30.86 -25.30
C ILE A 5 15.87 -30.39 -24.79
N ALA A 6 14.85 -31.21 -24.90
CA ALA A 6 13.52 -30.90 -24.44
C ALA A 6 13.45 -30.72 -22.91
N ALA A 7 14.17 -31.54 -22.18
CA ALA A 7 14.20 -31.45 -20.72
C ALA A 7 14.82 -30.17 -20.22
N ALA A 8 15.85 -29.70 -20.91
CA ALA A 8 16.49 -28.43 -20.53
C ALA A 8 15.57 -27.23 -20.69
N LEU A 9 14.70 -27.22 -21.67
CA LEU A 9 13.75 -26.14 -21.88
C LEU A 9 12.70 -26.03 -20.78
N LEU A 10 12.26 -27.16 -20.26
CA LEU A 10 11.28 -27.19 -19.18
C LEU A 10 11.83 -26.58 -17.90
N ALA A 11 13.07 -26.82 -17.59
CA ALA A 11 13.70 -26.27 -16.41
C ALA A 11 13.76 -24.74 -16.48
N GLY A 12 13.98 -24.17 -17.66
CA GLY A 12 14.02 -22.71 -17.83
C GLY A 12 12.68 -22.03 -17.60
N LEU A 13 11.59 -22.70 -17.89
CA LEU A 13 10.26 -22.11 -17.72
C LEU A 13 9.84 -21.97 -16.27
N VAL A 14 10.28 -22.87 -15.41
CA VAL A 14 9.92 -22.82 -13.99
C VAL A 14 10.48 -21.59 -13.30
N LEU A 15 11.63 -21.10 -13.72
CA LEU A 15 12.28 -19.94 -13.10
C LEU A 15 11.58 -18.62 -13.38
N ALA A 16 10.76 -18.55 -14.41
CA ALA A 16 10.08 -17.31 -14.80
C ALA A 16 8.92 -16.95 -13.88
N ALA A 17 8.52 -17.83 -12.97
CA ALA A 17 7.34 -17.63 -12.14
C ALA A 17 7.63 -16.93 -10.79
N VAL A 18 8.90 -16.66 -10.46
CA VAL A 18 9.30 -16.26 -9.11
C VAL A 18 9.24 -14.77 -8.80
N PRO A 19 9.39 -13.83 -9.75
CA PRO A 19 9.56 -12.41 -9.39
C PRO A 19 8.34 -11.67 -8.87
N ALA A 20 7.18 -12.29 -8.85
CA ALA A 20 5.93 -11.57 -8.58
C ALA A 20 5.71 -11.15 -7.12
N LEU A 21 6.61 -11.51 -6.20
CA LEU A 21 6.41 -11.31 -4.77
C LEU A 21 7.20 -10.13 -4.19
N ALA A 22 7.87 -9.33 -5.02
CA ALA A 22 8.83 -8.35 -4.56
C ALA A 22 8.22 -7.04 -4.05
N HIS A 23 6.93 -6.77 -4.29
CA HIS A 23 6.32 -5.46 -4.02
C HIS A 23 5.14 -5.58 -3.05
N THR A 24 5.43 -5.94 -1.81
CA THR A 24 4.40 -5.92 -0.79
C THR A 24 4.21 -4.49 -0.31
N PRO A 25 2.98 -3.96 -0.36
CA PRO A 25 2.74 -2.60 0.13
C PRO A 25 2.85 -2.54 1.65
N LEU A 26 3.37 -1.43 2.14
CA LEU A 26 3.53 -1.13 3.55
C LEU A 26 2.92 0.24 3.81
N PHE A 27 2.11 0.36 4.85
CA PHE A 27 1.44 1.61 5.15
C PHE A 27 1.16 1.68 6.64
N SER A 28 1.49 2.81 7.25
CA SER A 28 1.26 3.02 8.67
C SER A 28 0.81 4.45 8.93
N CYS A 29 -0.04 4.63 9.93
CA CYS A 29 -0.57 5.92 10.32
C CYS A 29 -0.42 6.11 11.82
N TYR A 30 -0.30 7.38 12.23
CA TYR A 30 -0.25 7.73 13.64
C TYR A 30 -0.95 9.07 13.86
N ASP A 31 -1.53 9.20 15.06
CA ASP A 31 -2.21 10.41 15.49
C ASP A 31 -1.16 11.37 16.04
N ASN A 32 -1.12 12.60 15.52
CA ASN A 32 -0.13 13.58 15.96
C ASN A 32 -0.49 14.26 17.29
N GLY A 33 -1.70 14.04 17.79
CA GLY A 33 -2.14 14.62 19.04
C GLY A 33 -2.56 16.08 18.95
N ASP A 34 -2.57 16.65 17.76
CA ASP A 34 -2.91 18.05 17.51
C ASP A 34 -4.14 18.22 16.60
N GLY A 35 -4.89 17.15 16.40
CA GLY A 35 -6.03 17.13 15.50
C GLY A 35 -5.69 16.69 14.08
N THR A 36 -4.46 16.26 13.84
CA THR A 36 -4.05 15.72 12.54
C THR A 36 -3.56 14.28 12.67
N VAL A 37 -3.57 13.59 11.53
CA VAL A 37 -3.07 12.23 11.39
C VAL A 37 -2.05 12.23 10.27
N SER A 38 -0.91 11.57 10.49
CA SER A 38 0.12 11.39 9.48
C SER A 38 0.23 9.92 9.11
N CYS A 39 0.44 9.67 7.83
CA CYS A 39 0.66 8.31 7.33
C CYS A 39 1.87 8.29 6.42
N GLU A 40 2.55 7.14 6.39
CA GLU A 40 3.66 6.93 5.48
C GLU A 40 3.51 5.58 4.80
N GLY A 41 3.93 5.51 3.55
CA GLY A 41 3.83 4.30 2.74
C GLY A 41 5.15 3.92 2.11
N GLY A 42 5.18 2.72 1.59
CA GLY A 42 6.34 2.18 0.91
C GLY A 42 6.07 0.78 0.42
N PHE A 43 7.12 0.14 -0.05
CA PHE A 43 7.04 -1.25 -0.50
C PHE A 43 8.18 -2.05 0.11
N SER A 44 7.97 -3.35 0.26
CA SER A 44 8.92 -4.22 0.94
C SER A 44 10.29 -4.33 0.25
N ASP A 45 10.36 -3.97 -1.03
CA ASP A 45 11.62 -3.93 -1.78
C ASP A 45 12.35 -2.59 -1.63
N GLY A 46 11.83 -1.68 -0.80
CA GLY A 46 12.41 -0.37 -0.58
C GLY A 46 12.01 0.69 -1.60
N SER A 47 11.16 0.36 -2.57
CA SER A 47 10.71 1.35 -3.54
C SER A 47 9.76 2.36 -2.91
N SER A 48 9.75 3.57 -3.49
CA SER A 48 8.95 4.70 -3.02
C SER A 48 7.47 4.49 -3.30
N ALA A 49 6.62 4.98 -2.40
CA ALA A 49 5.18 5.06 -2.61
C ALA A 49 4.72 6.49 -2.94
N ALA A 50 5.63 7.38 -3.34
CA ALA A 50 5.27 8.72 -3.77
C ALA A 50 4.22 8.67 -4.88
N GLY A 51 3.19 9.50 -4.77
CA GLY A 51 2.11 9.56 -5.75
C GLY A 51 1.04 8.49 -5.63
N VAL A 52 1.19 7.54 -4.73
CA VAL A 52 0.17 6.50 -4.52
C VAL A 52 -1.08 7.13 -3.89
N ALA A 53 -2.25 6.73 -4.39
CA ALA A 53 -3.53 7.27 -3.91
C ALA A 53 -3.80 6.87 -2.46
N VAL A 54 -4.31 7.84 -1.70
CA VAL A 54 -4.77 7.64 -0.33
C VAL A 54 -6.15 8.25 -0.19
N HIS A 55 -7.07 7.48 0.34
CA HIS A 55 -8.44 7.91 0.59
C HIS A 55 -8.74 7.81 2.08
N VAL A 56 -9.39 8.81 2.62
CA VAL A 56 -9.95 8.72 3.97
C VAL A 56 -11.45 8.52 3.82
N LEU A 57 -11.94 7.42 4.35
CA LEU A 57 -13.35 7.04 4.25
C LEU A 57 -14.04 7.30 5.59
N ASP A 58 -15.27 7.80 5.54
CA ASP A 58 -16.08 7.96 6.76
C ASP A 58 -16.70 6.63 7.21
N GLY A 59 -17.49 6.66 8.28
CA GLY A 59 -18.10 5.46 8.83
C GLY A 59 -19.09 4.76 7.90
N SER A 60 -19.55 5.44 6.84
CA SER A 60 -20.41 4.85 5.82
C SER A 60 -19.65 4.32 4.60
N GLY A 61 -18.31 4.48 4.59
CA GLY A 61 -17.47 4.08 3.48
C GLY A 61 -17.33 5.14 2.39
N LYS A 62 -17.83 6.34 2.62
CA LYS A 62 -17.71 7.44 1.66
C LYS A 62 -16.36 8.11 1.80
N ALA A 63 -15.69 8.36 0.68
CA ALA A 63 -14.42 9.07 0.68
C ALA A 63 -14.65 10.56 1.03
N ILE A 64 -14.03 11.00 2.11
CA ILE A 64 -14.06 12.40 2.56
C ILE A 64 -12.75 13.11 2.29
N VAL A 65 -11.69 12.37 2.02
CA VAL A 65 -10.42 12.90 1.53
C VAL A 65 -9.94 11.99 0.41
N ASP A 66 -9.63 12.57 -0.73
CA ASP A 66 -8.98 11.89 -1.85
C ASP A 66 -7.69 12.61 -2.13
N SER A 67 -6.56 11.95 -1.94
CA SER A 67 -5.26 12.58 -2.08
C SER A 67 -4.22 11.55 -2.53
N LYS A 68 -2.97 11.94 -2.45
CA LYS A 68 -1.83 11.11 -2.83
C LYS A 68 -0.72 11.33 -1.82
N LEU A 69 0.12 10.33 -1.66
CA LEU A 69 1.35 10.49 -0.89
C LEU A 69 2.28 11.48 -1.62
N ASP A 70 2.98 12.28 -0.83
CA ASP A 70 3.89 13.30 -1.36
C ASP A 70 5.20 12.67 -1.85
N GLU A 71 6.18 13.51 -2.20
CA GLU A 71 7.47 13.06 -2.70
C GLU A 71 8.27 12.24 -1.68
N PHE A 72 7.90 12.32 -0.41
CA PHE A 72 8.52 11.55 0.68
C PHE A 72 7.68 10.34 1.08
N SER A 73 6.67 9.99 0.29
CA SER A 73 5.73 8.91 0.59
C SER A 73 4.90 9.14 1.85
N GLU A 74 4.58 10.39 2.15
CA GLU A 74 3.87 10.80 3.36
C GLU A 74 2.63 11.62 3.05
N ILE A 75 1.69 11.61 3.99
CA ILE A 75 0.50 12.47 3.95
C ILE A 75 0.11 12.84 5.38
N THR A 76 -0.38 14.07 5.55
CA THR A 76 -0.99 14.52 6.79
C THR A 76 -2.36 15.11 6.46
N PHE A 77 -3.36 14.75 7.23
CA PHE A 77 -4.73 15.23 7.03
C PHE A 77 -5.39 15.51 8.38
N ASP A 78 -6.45 16.32 8.36
CA ASP A 78 -7.24 16.61 9.55
C ASP A 78 -7.97 15.35 10.01
N LYS A 79 -7.87 15.04 11.30
CA LYS A 79 -8.55 13.88 11.87
C LYS A 79 -10.05 14.08 11.77
N PRO A 80 -10.78 13.14 11.15
CA PRO A 80 -12.24 13.22 11.09
C PRO A 80 -12.88 13.15 12.47
N ASP A 81 -14.05 13.78 12.62
CA ASP A 81 -14.77 13.82 13.91
C ASP A 81 -15.39 12.48 14.29
N GLY A 82 -15.72 11.65 13.32
CA GLY A 82 -16.33 10.35 13.56
C GLY A 82 -15.42 9.21 13.21
N GLY A 83 -15.99 8.02 13.14
CA GLY A 83 -15.25 6.84 12.68
C GLY A 83 -14.73 7.02 11.27
N TYR A 84 -13.54 6.52 11.00
CA TYR A 84 -12.91 6.65 9.68
C TYR A 84 -11.96 5.49 9.42
N THR A 85 -11.61 5.31 8.16
CA THR A 85 -10.63 4.34 7.70
C THR A 85 -9.73 5.03 6.69
N VAL A 86 -8.43 4.80 6.76
CA VAL A 86 -7.48 5.30 5.79
C VAL A 86 -7.13 4.18 4.83
N GLN A 87 -7.31 4.44 3.52
CA GLN A 87 -7.07 3.45 2.49
C GLN A 87 -5.87 3.88 1.64
N PHE A 88 -4.84 3.04 1.63
CA PHE A 88 -3.70 3.15 0.73
C PHE A 88 -4.02 2.29 -0.49
N ASP A 89 -4.07 2.90 -1.65
CA ASP A 89 -4.50 2.23 -2.88
C ASP A 89 -3.41 2.30 -3.94
N ALA A 90 -2.60 1.29 -3.99
CA ALA A 90 -1.54 1.14 -4.99
C ALA A 90 -1.98 0.27 -6.17
N GLY A 91 -3.29 0.04 -6.31
CA GLY A 91 -3.86 -0.74 -7.38
C GLY A 91 -4.41 -2.07 -6.92
N GLU A 92 -5.02 -2.79 -7.83
CA GLU A 92 -5.65 -4.08 -7.52
C GLU A 92 -4.64 -5.04 -6.90
N GLY A 93 -5.03 -5.64 -5.77
CA GLY A 93 -4.16 -6.53 -5.02
C GLY A 93 -3.13 -5.83 -4.14
N HIS A 94 -3.11 -4.49 -4.12
CA HIS A 94 -2.14 -3.69 -3.37
C HIS A 94 -2.85 -2.59 -2.58
N VAL A 95 -3.92 -2.95 -1.89
CA VAL A 95 -4.71 -2.02 -1.07
C VAL A 95 -4.55 -2.39 0.39
N ILE A 96 -4.28 -1.38 1.23
CA ILE A 96 -4.22 -1.55 2.68
C ILE A 96 -5.22 -0.59 3.29
N GLU A 97 -6.01 -1.07 4.25
CA GLU A 97 -6.92 -0.24 5.02
C GLU A 97 -6.51 -0.22 6.48
N VAL A 98 -6.47 0.96 7.06
CA VAL A 98 -6.14 1.16 8.47
C VAL A 98 -7.34 1.84 9.13
N PRO A 99 -8.10 1.11 9.97
CA PRO A 99 -9.20 1.71 10.70
C PRO A 99 -8.70 2.78 11.67
N GLY A 100 -9.45 3.88 11.80
CA GLY A 100 -9.07 4.96 12.71
C GLY A 100 -8.93 4.51 14.15
N SER A 101 -9.68 3.47 14.55
CA SER A 101 -9.58 2.88 15.89
C SER A 101 -8.23 2.23 16.19
N GLU A 102 -7.43 1.99 15.15
CA GLU A 102 -6.09 1.40 15.29
C GLU A 102 -4.99 2.43 15.10
N ILE A 103 -5.34 3.71 15.01
CA ILE A 103 -4.38 4.79 14.83
C ILE A 103 -4.19 5.51 16.15
N PHE A 104 -2.97 5.49 16.67
CA PHE A 104 -2.62 6.02 17.99
C PHE A 104 -1.49 7.04 17.86
N TYR A 105 -1.18 7.67 19.00
CA TYR A 105 -0.01 8.52 19.13
C TYR A 105 1.26 7.80 18.74
#